data_630573dbd107fa10c1979bc55b83c6a7
#
_entry.id   630573dbd107fa10c1979bc55b83c6a7
#
_cell.length_a   1.000
_cell.length_b   1.000
_cell.length_c   1.000
_cell.angle_alpha   90.00
_cell.angle_beta   90.00
_cell.angle_gamma   90.00
#
_symmetry.space_group_name_H-M   'P 1'
#
loop_
_entity.id
_entity.type
_entity.pdbx_description
1 polymer ?
#
loop_
_entity_poly.entity_id
_entity_poly.type
_entity_poly.pdbx_seq_one_letter_code
_entity_poly.pdbx_strand_id
1 'polypeptide(L)'
;ADENFKKLAAMFPNAVTETINENGEVVRAIDKDVLMQEISCKVVDGNEERYQFTWPDKKKSVLLANAPINRTLRPVREDETVPTGADSEGKPYCSTGSVDFDTTENLYIEGDNLEVLKLLQETYLGKIKMIYIDPPYNTGNDFVYNDEFGIRSEEWNDTSGNYDADGNQIVGALEKNTEANGRFHTDWLNMIYPRLRLAKDLLSDDGVIFISIDENEIENVIKLGCEVFGEANHLGEIIVKSNPRGSMSTAEIASLHEYLVIFSKNRLDCKIVGHLLTEDMSSEYKFSDAEGNYRLLGLRMRGGFWRRSDRPKLYYPIYINPKTGLISLEKSDEYCEEALPIQPSTMEDGTWRWSRDKVKAEGHLLLGKSVTRNGETCWDVYQKDYLIKGDKERRTKAKSIWDEPEINYQNGTVEIKSLFSKGGIFDYSKPVFLLMRIFEMLDLKDEDVILDFFSGSATTAHAVIKYNCETSKRCKFIMVQLPEKCAEKSEAYK
;
A
#
# COMPACT_ATOMS: atom_id res chain seq x y z
N ALA A 1 14.18 -17.71 -10.91
CA ALA A 1 13.96 -18.83 -11.84
C ALA A 1 14.09 -20.18 -11.13
N ASP A 2 15.12 -20.41 -10.33
CA ASP A 2 15.37 -21.69 -9.66
C ASP A 2 14.27 -22.09 -8.65
N GLU A 3 13.68 -21.14 -7.96
CA GLU A 3 12.68 -21.47 -6.94
C GLU A 3 11.32 -21.84 -7.57
N ASN A 4 10.93 -21.20 -8.66
CA ASN A 4 9.74 -21.59 -9.42
C ASN A 4 9.92 -22.96 -10.08
N PHE A 5 11.12 -23.26 -10.56
CA PHE A 5 11.43 -24.60 -11.04
C PHE A 5 11.32 -25.64 -9.90
N LYS A 6 11.87 -25.36 -8.72
CA LYS A 6 11.77 -26.25 -7.54
C LYS A 6 10.31 -26.49 -7.14
N LYS A 7 9.48 -25.45 -7.13
CA LYS A 7 8.04 -25.57 -6.84
C LYS A 7 7.32 -26.43 -7.88
N LEU A 8 7.54 -26.17 -9.17
CA LEU A 8 6.96 -26.98 -10.25
C LEU A 8 7.46 -28.43 -10.21
N ALA A 9 8.75 -28.64 -9.99
CA ALA A 9 9.33 -29.97 -9.86
C ALA A 9 8.78 -30.74 -8.64
N ALA A 10 8.48 -30.06 -7.54
CA ALA A 10 7.86 -30.67 -6.37
C ALA A 10 6.39 -31.03 -6.61
N MET A 11 5.65 -30.21 -7.35
CA MET A 11 4.24 -30.44 -7.67
C MET A 11 4.05 -31.50 -8.76
N PHE A 12 4.94 -31.53 -9.75
CA PHE A 12 4.87 -32.38 -10.94
C PHE A 12 6.21 -33.09 -11.19
N PRO A 13 6.62 -34.02 -10.31
CA PRO A 13 7.93 -34.67 -10.39
C PRO A 13 8.12 -35.46 -11.70
N ASN A 14 7.05 -36.00 -12.28
CA ASN A 14 7.11 -36.75 -13.53
C ASN A 14 7.39 -35.86 -14.75
N ALA A 15 7.11 -34.56 -14.66
CA ALA A 15 7.40 -33.61 -15.71
C ALA A 15 8.84 -33.08 -15.68
N VAL A 16 9.66 -33.48 -14.71
CA VAL A 16 11.07 -33.09 -14.65
C VAL A 16 11.87 -33.93 -15.63
N THR A 17 12.60 -33.28 -16.52
CA THR A 17 13.47 -33.91 -17.53
C THR A 17 14.84 -33.24 -17.56
N GLU A 18 15.73 -33.78 -18.38
CA GLU A 18 17.04 -33.20 -18.65
C GLU A 18 17.12 -32.71 -20.10
N THR A 19 17.73 -31.59 -20.33
CA THR A 19 17.96 -31.00 -21.66
C THR A 19 19.36 -30.39 -21.72
N ILE A 20 19.81 -30.04 -22.91
CA ILE A 20 21.09 -29.38 -23.12
C ILE A 20 20.82 -27.88 -23.32
N ASN A 21 21.50 -27.04 -22.55
CA ASN A 21 21.42 -25.58 -22.69
C ASN A 21 22.26 -25.09 -23.90
N GLU A 22 22.19 -23.81 -24.21
CA GLU A 22 22.91 -23.16 -25.31
C GLU A 22 24.43 -23.31 -25.20
N ASN A 23 24.97 -23.56 -24.02
CA ASN A 23 26.38 -23.74 -23.72
C ASN A 23 26.82 -25.22 -23.82
N GLY A 24 25.91 -26.15 -24.18
CA GLY A 24 26.20 -27.58 -24.28
C GLY A 24 26.18 -28.35 -22.95
N GLU A 25 25.72 -27.74 -21.86
CA GLU A 25 25.63 -28.35 -20.53
C GLU A 25 24.28 -29.02 -20.32
N VAL A 26 24.26 -30.16 -19.63
CA VAL A 26 23.02 -30.85 -19.24
C VAL A 26 22.38 -30.10 -18.07
N VAL A 27 21.18 -29.62 -18.27
CA VAL A 27 20.38 -28.90 -17.25
C VAL A 27 19.02 -29.57 -17.03
N ARG A 28 18.48 -29.44 -15.82
CA ARG A 28 17.12 -29.89 -15.54
C ARG A 28 16.11 -28.93 -16.14
N ALA A 29 15.07 -29.50 -16.76
CA ALA A 29 13.98 -28.76 -17.38
C ALA A 29 12.61 -29.37 -17.01
N ILE A 30 11.54 -28.67 -17.36
CA ILE A 30 10.18 -29.22 -17.29
C ILE A 30 9.75 -29.64 -18.69
N ASP A 31 9.37 -30.90 -18.84
CA ASP A 31 8.74 -31.39 -20.04
C ASP A 31 7.33 -30.84 -20.16
N LYS A 32 7.09 -30.04 -21.18
CA LYS A 32 5.82 -29.38 -21.42
C LYS A 32 4.68 -30.38 -21.62
N ASP A 33 4.92 -31.42 -22.39
CA ASP A 33 3.88 -32.35 -22.80
C ASP A 33 3.47 -33.26 -21.62
N VAL A 34 4.43 -33.68 -20.82
CA VAL A 34 4.17 -34.42 -19.56
C VAL A 34 3.45 -33.55 -18.55
N LEU A 35 3.90 -32.31 -18.38
CA LEU A 35 3.22 -31.35 -17.49
C LEU A 35 1.76 -31.11 -17.90
N MET A 36 1.51 -31.00 -19.22
CA MET A 36 0.18 -30.81 -19.78
C MET A 36 -0.74 -32.02 -19.54
N GLN A 37 -0.19 -33.23 -19.46
CA GLN A 37 -0.98 -34.43 -19.13
C GLN A 37 -1.36 -34.52 -17.65
N GLU A 38 -0.52 -33.98 -16.77
CA GLU A 38 -0.77 -33.99 -15.32
C GLU A 38 -1.67 -32.84 -14.87
N ILE A 39 -1.78 -31.76 -15.63
CA ILE A 39 -2.68 -30.63 -15.32
C ILE A 39 -4.11 -31.00 -15.74
N SER A 40 -5.02 -31.08 -14.77
CA SER A 40 -6.45 -31.44 -14.99
C SER A 40 -7.30 -30.29 -15.53
N CYS A 41 -6.70 -29.19 -16.00
CA CYS A 41 -7.41 -28.04 -16.54
C CYS A 41 -7.09 -27.80 -18.02
N LYS A 42 -8.00 -27.09 -18.73
CA LYS A 42 -7.73 -26.69 -20.11
C LYS A 42 -6.56 -25.70 -20.13
N VAL A 43 -5.50 -26.02 -20.86
CA VAL A 43 -4.38 -25.11 -21.12
C VAL A 43 -4.63 -24.39 -22.43
N VAL A 44 -4.56 -23.05 -22.40
CA VAL A 44 -4.82 -22.19 -23.58
C VAL A 44 -3.52 -22.00 -24.35
N ASP A 45 -3.57 -22.33 -25.65
CA ASP A 45 -2.43 -22.13 -26.55
C ASP A 45 -2.32 -20.69 -27.06
N GLY A 46 -1.16 -20.29 -27.58
CA GLY A 46 -0.88 -18.95 -28.11
C GLY A 46 -1.80 -18.50 -29.23
N ASN A 47 -2.48 -19.44 -29.92
CA ASN A 47 -3.41 -19.17 -31.01
C ASN A 47 -4.89 -19.02 -30.58
N GLU A 48 -5.22 -19.25 -29.29
CA GLU A 48 -6.58 -19.10 -28.79
C GLU A 48 -6.82 -17.67 -28.25
N GLU A 49 -8.00 -17.12 -28.55
CA GLU A 49 -8.41 -15.82 -27.98
C GLU A 49 -8.50 -15.91 -26.46
N ARG A 50 -7.85 -14.97 -25.79
CA ARG A 50 -7.88 -14.84 -24.33
C ARG A 50 -7.68 -13.40 -23.90
N TYR A 51 -8.18 -13.04 -22.74
CA TYR A 51 -7.83 -11.76 -22.13
C TYR A 51 -6.34 -11.72 -21.82
N GLN A 52 -5.66 -10.72 -22.36
CA GLN A 52 -4.23 -10.52 -22.12
C GLN A 52 -3.94 -9.01 -22.21
N PHE A 53 -3.34 -8.45 -21.16
CA PHE A 53 -2.76 -7.13 -21.21
C PHE A 53 -1.37 -7.21 -21.84
N THR A 54 -1.16 -6.54 -22.96
CA THR A 54 0.09 -6.59 -23.70
C THR A 54 0.46 -5.24 -24.29
N TRP A 55 1.76 -5.02 -24.47
CA TRP A 55 2.36 -3.85 -25.07
C TRP A 55 3.67 -4.21 -25.77
N PRO A 56 4.25 -3.34 -26.62
CA PRO A 56 5.55 -3.58 -27.24
C PRO A 56 6.65 -3.81 -26.20
N ASP A 57 7.54 -4.76 -26.45
CA ASP A 57 8.68 -5.15 -25.59
C ASP A 57 8.34 -5.74 -24.22
N LYS A 58 7.09 -6.08 -23.93
CA LYS A 58 6.71 -6.77 -22.69
C LYS A 58 7.57 -8.00 -22.39
N LYS A 59 7.88 -8.82 -23.41
CA LYS A 59 8.74 -10.00 -23.24
C LYS A 59 10.15 -9.62 -22.81
N LYS A 60 10.70 -8.53 -23.36
CA LYS A 60 12.00 -7.98 -22.98
C LYS A 60 11.99 -7.55 -21.50
N SER A 61 10.94 -6.88 -21.04
CA SER A 61 10.78 -6.47 -19.63
C SER A 61 10.71 -7.67 -18.67
N VAL A 62 10.08 -8.79 -19.08
CA VAL A 62 10.09 -10.05 -18.31
C VAL A 62 11.50 -10.60 -18.19
N LEU A 63 12.25 -10.64 -19.30
CA LEU A 63 13.65 -11.12 -19.32
C LEU A 63 14.53 -10.23 -18.47
N LEU A 64 14.34 -8.92 -18.53
CA LEU A 64 15.08 -7.94 -17.76
C LEU A 64 14.92 -8.14 -16.24
N ALA A 65 13.69 -8.42 -15.76
CA ALA A 65 13.47 -8.74 -14.35
C ALA A 65 14.23 -9.99 -13.89
N ASN A 66 14.40 -10.98 -14.77
CA ASN A 66 15.04 -12.26 -14.46
C ASN A 66 16.55 -12.30 -14.79
N ALA A 67 17.07 -11.28 -15.48
CA ALA A 67 18.48 -11.23 -15.84
C ALA A 67 19.37 -11.19 -14.59
N PRO A 68 20.43 -12.01 -14.52
CA PRO A 68 21.36 -11.98 -13.40
C PRO A 68 22.08 -10.62 -13.33
N ILE A 69 22.54 -10.28 -12.13
CA ILE A 69 23.33 -9.08 -11.89
C ILE A 69 24.72 -9.46 -11.40
N ASN A 70 25.76 -8.79 -11.92
CA ASN A 70 27.15 -9.00 -11.54
C ASN A 70 27.70 -7.88 -10.63
N ARG A 71 26.80 -7.14 -9.98
CA ARG A 71 27.16 -6.04 -9.09
C ARG A 71 26.96 -6.42 -7.64
N THR A 72 27.53 -5.64 -6.73
CA THR A 72 27.40 -5.80 -5.28
C THR A 72 27.10 -4.45 -4.64
N LEU A 73 26.39 -4.47 -3.51
CA LEU A 73 26.25 -3.29 -2.66
C LEU A 73 27.55 -3.08 -1.88
N ARG A 74 28.01 -1.83 -1.85
CA ARG A 74 29.18 -1.42 -1.07
C ARG A 74 28.73 -0.58 0.13
N PRO A 75 29.00 -1.01 1.38
CA PRO A 75 28.74 -0.19 2.55
C PRO A 75 29.68 1.02 2.54
N VAL A 76 29.16 2.21 2.86
CA VAL A 76 29.94 3.45 3.02
C VAL A 76 29.96 3.80 4.50
N ARG A 77 31.11 3.58 5.16
CA ARG A 77 31.27 3.79 6.59
C ARG A 77 31.69 5.23 6.89
N GLU A 78 31.57 5.66 8.15
CA GLU A 78 31.82 7.05 8.58
C GLU A 78 33.20 7.60 8.19
N ASP A 79 34.20 6.76 8.20
CA ASP A 79 35.59 7.09 7.83
C ASP A 79 35.85 7.01 6.31
N GLU A 80 34.88 6.61 5.54
CA GLU A 80 35.00 6.50 4.10
C GLU A 80 34.33 7.70 3.39
N THR A 81 35.05 8.20 2.37
CA THR A 81 34.51 9.19 1.44
C THR A 81 34.41 8.55 0.06
N VAL A 82 33.21 8.43 -0.47
CA VAL A 82 32.97 7.79 -1.77
C VAL A 82 32.62 8.86 -2.79
N PRO A 83 33.32 8.90 -3.94
CA PRO A 83 32.90 9.75 -5.05
C PRO A 83 31.52 9.36 -5.56
N THR A 84 30.57 10.28 -5.58
CA THR A 84 29.21 10.08 -6.09
C THR A 84 29.00 10.69 -7.48
N GLY A 85 30.06 11.22 -8.07
CA GLY A 85 30.12 11.87 -9.39
C GLY A 85 31.22 12.91 -9.42
N ALA A 86 31.28 13.71 -10.48
CA ALA A 86 32.20 14.82 -10.62
C ALA A 86 31.52 16.07 -11.18
N ASP A 87 32.02 17.26 -10.80
CA ASP A 87 31.56 18.52 -11.40
C ASP A 87 32.07 18.70 -12.84
N SER A 88 31.73 19.83 -13.46
CA SER A 88 32.19 20.19 -14.82
C SER A 88 33.68 20.35 -14.97
N GLU A 89 34.43 20.50 -13.85
CA GLU A 89 35.89 20.62 -13.78
C GLU A 89 36.58 19.29 -13.45
N GLY A 90 35.79 18.19 -13.28
CA GLY A 90 36.29 16.87 -12.94
C GLY A 90 36.59 16.66 -11.43
N LYS A 91 36.16 17.59 -10.55
CA LYS A 91 36.30 17.45 -9.13
C LYS A 91 35.20 16.52 -8.62
N PRO A 92 35.52 15.43 -7.92
CA PRO A 92 34.55 14.48 -7.44
C PRO A 92 33.62 15.09 -6.38
N TYR A 93 32.33 14.81 -6.50
CA TYR A 93 31.41 14.92 -5.37
C TYR A 93 31.69 13.74 -4.43
N CYS A 94 31.64 13.98 -3.16
CA CYS A 94 31.89 12.96 -2.16
C CYS A 94 30.75 12.94 -1.13
N SER A 95 30.22 11.77 -0.84
CA SER A 95 29.39 11.54 0.34
C SER A 95 30.24 11.09 1.51
N THR A 96 29.93 11.56 2.71
CA THR A 96 30.45 11.01 3.95
C THR A 96 29.68 9.76 4.31
N GLY A 97 30.36 8.74 4.82
CA GLY A 97 29.74 7.48 5.17
C GLY A 97 28.81 7.57 6.37
N SER A 98 28.09 6.51 6.55
CA SER A 98 27.05 6.36 7.57
C SER A 98 27.67 6.22 8.97
N VAL A 99 27.19 7.01 9.91
CA VAL A 99 27.47 6.87 11.34
C VAL A 99 26.85 5.59 11.85
N ASP A 100 27.59 4.82 12.67
CA ASP A 100 27.11 3.56 13.24
C ASP A 100 26.54 2.55 12.23
N PHE A 101 27.17 2.46 11.04
CA PHE A 101 26.69 1.61 9.93
C PHE A 101 26.36 0.17 10.37
N ASP A 102 27.20 -0.42 11.23
CA ASP A 102 27.04 -1.83 11.65
C ASP A 102 25.91 -2.05 12.66
N THR A 103 25.39 -1.00 13.27
CA THR A 103 24.34 -1.06 14.29
C THR A 103 23.00 -0.48 13.81
N THR A 104 23.02 0.39 12.79
CA THR A 104 21.79 0.86 12.13
C THR A 104 21.25 -0.24 11.24
N GLU A 105 19.98 -0.53 11.36
CA GLU A 105 19.30 -1.52 10.52
C GLU A 105 18.51 -0.86 9.39
N ASN A 106 18.62 0.46 9.26
CA ASN A 106 18.04 1.24 8.18
C ASN A 106 19.04 1.39 7.04
N LEU A 107 18.55 1.31 5.79
CA LEU A 107 19.38 1.39 4.60
C LEU A 107 18.94 2.55 3.70
N TYR A 108 19.92 3.33 3.22
CA TYR A 108 19.76 4.22 2.09
C TYR A 108 20.75 3.77 1.01
N ILE A 109 20.25 3.40 -0.16
CA ILE A 109 21.02 2.80 -1.24
C ILE A 109 21.00 3.73 -2.44
N GLU A 110 22.16 4.21 -2.85
CA GLU A 110 22.35 4.96 -4.09
C GLU A 110 22.61 4.01 -5.25
N GLY A 111 21.76 4.05 -6.27
CA GLY A 111 21.89 3.22 -7.45
C GLY A 111 20.59 3.11 -8.25
N ASP A 112 20.70 2.44 -9.41
CA ASP A 112 19.52 2.09 -10.20
C ASP A 112 18.61 1.12 -9.42
N ASN A 113 17.33 1.47 -9.32
CA ASN A 113 16.41 0.71 -8.46
C ASN A 113 16.10 -0.69 -9.00
N LEU A 114 16.16 -0.94 -10.31
CA LEU A 114 16.00 -2.29 -10.86
C LEU A 114 17.17 -3.21 -10.45
N GLU A 115 18.40 -2.68 -10.51
CA GLU A 115 19.61 -3.40 -10.08
C GLU A 115 19.57 -3.65 -8.56
N VAL A 116 19.24 -2.63 -7.78
CA VAL A 116 19.13 -2.74 -6.32
C VAL A 116 18.05 -3.75 -5.91
N LEU A 117 16.88 -3.74 -6.54
CA LEU A 117 15.81 -4.72 -6.24
C LEU A 117 16.27 -6.16 -6.47
N LYS A 118 17.09 -6.42 -7.51
CA LYS A 118 17.69 -7.75 -7.75
C LYS A 118 18.64 -8.15 -6.62
N LEU A 119 19.51 -7.23 -6.18
CA LEU A 119 20.44 -7.47 -5.09
C LEU A 119 19.73 -7.71 -3.75
N LEU A 120 18.65 -6.99 -3.49
CA LEU A 120 17.85 -7.17 -2.28
C LEU A 120 17.17 -8.56 -2.20
N GLN A 121 16.94 -9.25 -3.33
CA GLN A 121 16.36 -10.59 -3.31
C GLN A 121 17.21 -11.60 -2.52
N GLU A 122 18.52 -11.46 -2.48
CA GLU A 122 19.38 -12.38 -1.71
C GLU A 122 19.10 -12.36 -0.21
N THR A 123 18.78 -11.18 0.32
CA THR A 123 18.61 -11.00 1.77
C THR A 123 17.17 -10.78 2.19
N TYR A 124 16.36 -10.12 1.36
CA TYR A 124 15.02 -9.64 1.72
C TYR A 124 13.88 -10.35 0.99
N LEU A 125 14.13 -11.46 0.29
CA LEU A 125 13.08 -12.25 -0.35
C LEU A 125 11.99 -12.64 0.67
N GLY A 126 10.75 -12.22 0.42
CA GLY A 126 9.62 -12.50 1.29
C GLY A 126 9.64 -11.85 2.68
N LYS A 127 10.41 -10.77 2.88
CA LYS A 127 10.59 -10.13 4.20
C LYS A 127 10.04 -8.71 4.30
N ILE A 128 9.73 -8.07 3.19
CA ILE A 128 9.25 -6.68 3.19
C ILE A 128 7.77 -6.64 3.55
N LYS A 129 7.44 -5.94 4.63
CA LYS A 129 6.05 -5.79 5.09
C LYS A 129 5.26 -4.80 4.26
N MET A 130 5.88 -3.72 3.88
CA MET A 130 5.24 -2.66 3.11
C MET A 130 6.20 -2.12 2.06
N ILE A 131 5.68 -1.91 0.87
CA ILE A 131 6.33 -1.14 -0.18
C ILE A 131 5.48 0.10 -0.45
N TYR A 132 6.09 1.27 -0.47
CA TYR A 132 5.49 2.50 -0.98
C TYR A 132 6.34 2.99 -2.13
N ILE A 133 5.72 3.39 -3.23
CA ILE A 133 6.41 4.01 -4.35
C ILE A 133 5.63 5.21 -4.89
N ASP A 134 6.40 6.20 -5.31
CA ASP A 134 5.95 7.40 -6.00
C ASP A 134 6.72 7.49 -7.33
N PRO A 135 6.39 6.65 -8.33
CA PRO A 135 7.11 6.61 -9.61
C PRO A 135 6.83 7.86 -10.44
N PRO A 136 7.62 8.14 -11.50
CA PRO A 136 7.27 9.19 -12.46
C PRO A 136 5.85 9.01 -12.99
N TYR A 137 5.08 10.10 -13.04
CA TYR A 137 3.65 10.07 -13.44
C TYR A 137 3.42 10.07 -14.94
N ASN A 138 4.49 10.21 -15.70
CA ASN A 138 4.44 10.27 -17.15
C ASN A 138 3.64 11.46 -17.70
N THR A 139 3.89 12.66 -17.16
CA THR A 139 3.19 13.90 -17.51
C THR A 139 3.72 14.57 -18.81
N GLY A 140 4.61 13.89 -19.54
CA GLY A 140 5.28 14.42 -20.72
C GLY A 140 6.54 15.24 -20.42
N ASN A 141 6.81 15.51 -19.14
CA ASN A 141 8.02 16.18 -18.67
C ASN A 141 8.86 15.31 -17.74
N ASP A 142 8.35 14.15 -17.37
CA ASP A 142 9.01 13.22 -16.48
C ASP A 142 10.12 12.45 -17.17
N PHE A 143 11.08 12.01 -16.36
CA PHE A 143 12.14 11.13 -16.80
C PHE A 143 11.75 9.69 -16.56
N VAL A 144 11.96 8.82 -17.55
CA VAL A 144 11.89 7.37 -17.42
C VAL A 144 13.31 6.80 -17.37
N TYR A 145 13.48 5.74 -16.61
CA TYR A 145 14.76 5.04 -16.55
C TYR A 145 14.98 4.28 -17.86
N ASN A 146 16.15 4.45 -18.46
CA ASN A 146 16.53 3.71 -19.66
C ASN A 146 17.15 2.37 -19.25
N ASP A 147 16.34 1.31 -19.23
CA ASP A 147 16.73 -0.02 -18.81
C ASP A 147 17.33 -0.88 -19.96
N GLU A 148 17.76 -0.28 -21.06
CA GLU A 148 18.29 -1.03 -22.22
C GLU A 148 19.62 -1.75 -21.93
N PHE A 149 20.24 -1.49 -20.79
CA PHE A 149 21.59 -1.94 -20.42
C PHE A 149 21.74 -3.43 -20.10
N GLY A 150 20.65 -4.16 -19.88
CA GLY A 150 20.71 -5.53 -19.33
C GLY A 150 20.94 -6.65 -20.34
N ILE A 151 20.96 -6.42 -21.64
CA ILE A 151 20.89 -7.50 -22.65
C ILE A 151 22.09 -7.57 -23.60
N ARG A 152 22.98 -6.59 -23.61
CA ARG A 152 24.17 -6.63 -24.48
C ARG A 152 25.46 -6.71 -23.68
N SER A 153 26.18 -7.82 -23.94
CA SER A 153 27.52 -8.11 -23.50
C SER A 153 28.55 -7.00 -23.80
N GLU A 154 29.67 -7.09 -23.17
CA GLU A 154 30.93 -6.34 -23.15
C GLU A 154 31.23 -5.34 -24.29
N GLU A 155 30.71 -5.53 -25.49
CA GLU A 155 30.93 -4.63 -26.64
C GLU A 155 30.18 -3.28 -26.58
N TRP A 156 29.16 -3.15 -25.75
CA TRP A 156 28.34 -1.92 -25.64
C TRP A 156 28.81 -0.97 -24.53
N ASN A 157 29.51 -1.46 -23.56
CA ASN A 157 30.03 -0.64 -22.44
C ASN A 157 31.04 0.42 -22.91
N ASP A 158 31.81 0.13 -23.98
CA ASP A 158 32.83 1.05 -24.51
C ASP A 158 32.25 2.17 -25.40
N THR A 159 31.03 2.04 -25.90
CA THR A 159 30.44 2.99 -26.86
C THR A 159 29.30 3.84 -26.30
N SER A 160 28.70 3.46 -25.18
CA SER A 160 27.50 4.13 -24.66
C SER A 160 27.78 5.38 -23.81
N GLY A 161 29.02 5.58 -23.36
CA GLY A 161 29.39 6.73 -22.54
C GLY A 161 28.70 6.84 -21.18
N ASN A 162 28.01 5.78 -20.75
CA ASN A 162 27.17 5.78 -19.54
C ASN A 162 27.92 5.31 -18.29
N TYR A 163 29.12 4.79 -18.45
CA TYR A 163 30.01 4.40 -17.37
C TYR A 163 31.40 4.97 -17.61
N ASP A 164 32.05 5.44 -16.56
CA ASP A 164 33.47 5.81 -16.61
C ASP A 164 34.37 4.59 -16.61
N ALA A 165 35.67 4.79 -16.81
CA ALA A 165 36.68 3.73 -16.84
C ALA A 165 36.77 2.93 -15.53
N ASP A 166 36.19 3.44 -14.44
CA ASP A 166 36.15 2.82 -13.12
C ASP A 166 34.82 2.10 -12.85
N GLY A 167 33.89 2.05 -13.85
CA GLY A 167 32.61 1.37 -13.74
C GLY A 167 31.51 2.15 -13.01
N ASN A 168 31.69 3.47 -12.80
CA ASN A 168 30.68 4.33 -12.21
C ASN A 168 29.71 4.83 -13.29
N GLN A 169 28.43 4.83 -13.01
CA GLN A 169 27.41 5.28 -13.96
C GLN A 169 27.53 6.81 -14.20
N ILE A 170 27.82 7.18 -15.45
CA ILE A 170 27.77 8.58 -15.91
C ILE A 170 26.32 8.90 -16.27
N VAL A 171 25.86 10.09 -15.89
CA VAL A 171 24.49 10.59 -16.08
C VAL A 171 23.99 10.38 -17.52
N GLY A 172 23.08 9.49 -17.71
CA GLY A 172 22.43 9.12 -18.99
C GLY A 172 21.32 8.09 -18.81
N ALA A 173 21.13 7.61 -17.55
CA ALA A 173 20.13 6.59 -17.23
C ALA A 173 18.68 7.10 -17.26
N LEU A 174 18.50 8.44 -17.30
CA LEU A 174 17.18 9.07 -17.33
C LEU A 174 16.96 9.75 -18.68
N GLU A 175 15.94 9.34 -19.41
CA GLU A 175 15.52 10.01 -20.64
C GLU A 175 14.16 10.68 -20.43
N LYS A 176 14.01 11.90 -20.95
CA LYS A 176 12.73 12.62 -20.90
C LYS A 176 11.73 11.93 -21.82
N ASN A 177 10.65 11.41 -21.23
CA ASN A 177 9.55 10.82 -21.99
C ASN A 177 8.54 11.93 -22.35
N THR A 178 8.40 12.22 -23.63
CA THR A 178 7.52 13.28 -24.11
C THR A 178 6.33 12.70 -24.85
N GLU A 179 5.18 13.38 -24.82
CA GLU A 179 3.97 12.97 -25.57
C GLU A 179 4.20 12.80 -27.08
N ALA A 180 5.21 13.46 -27.63
CA ALA A 180 5.62 13.28 -29.02
C ALA A 180 6.29 11.92 -29.29
N ASN A 181 6.68 11.19 -28.25
CA ASN A 181 7.22 9.84 -28.36
C ASN A 181 6.09 8.86 -28.68
N GLY A 182 6.11 8.22 -29.85
CA GLY A 182 5.13 7.18 -30.20
C GLY A 182 5.12 5.97 -29.28
N ARG A 183 6.04 5.89 -28.31
CA ARG A 183 6.17 4.84 -27.30
C ARG A 183 5.89 5.34 -25.88
N PHE A 184 5.29 6.49 -25.71
CA PHE A 184 5.11 7.22 -24.47
C PHE A 184 4.68 6.34 -23.29
N HIS A 185 3.55 5.64 -23.39
CA HIS A 185 3.10 4.69 -22.37
C HIS A 185 3.92 3.38 -22.36
N THR A 186 4.40 2.96 -23.54
CA THR A 186 5.19 1.73 -23.67
C THR A 186 6.49 1.78 -22.86
N ASP A 187 7.21 2.89 -22.95
CA ASP A 187 8.51 3.03 -22.28
C ASP A 187 8.31 3.13 -20.77
N TRP A 188 7.24 3.80 -20.32
CA TRP A 188 6.84 3.81 -18.92
C TRP A 188 6.45 2.41 -18.40
N LEU A 189 5.65 1.66 -19.16
CA LEU A 189 5.27 0.28 -18.83
C LEU A 189 6.49 -0.64 -18.73
N ASN A 190 7.43 -0.52 -19.66
CA ASN A 190 8.67 -1.29 -19.67
C ASN A 190 9.56 -1.00 -18.47
N MET A 191 9.56 0.24 -17.99
CA MET A 191 10.28 0.65 -16.78
C MET A 191 9.63 0.08 -15.51
N ILE A 192 8.31 0.21 -15.35
CA ILE A 192 7.62 -0.15 -14.10
C ILE A 192 7.44 -1.66 -13.94
N TYR A 193 7.13 -2.38 -15.02
CA TYR A 193 6.79 -3.80 -14.94
C TYR A 193 7.85 -4.70 -14.30
N PRO A 194 9.14 -4.65 -14.69
CA PRO A 194 10.17 -5.48 -14.08
C PRO A 194 10.36 -5.16 -12.59
N ARG A 195 10.21 -3.89 -12.20
CA ARG A 195 10.32 -3.44 -10.81
C ARG A 195 9.18 -3.96 -9.93
N LEU A 196 7.94 -3.94 -10.43
CA LEU A 196 6.79 -4.50 -9.71
C LEU A 196 6.91 -6.03 -9.54
N ARG A 197 7.47 -6.74 -10.51
CA ARG A 197 7.72 -8.18 -10.40
C ARG A 197 8.69 -8.50 -9.27
N LEU A 198 9.82 -7.79 -9.22
CA LEU A 198 10.80 -7.95 -8.16
C LEU A 198 10.25 -7.52 -6.79
N ALA A 199 9.50 -6.41 -6.77
CA ALA A 199 8.83 -5.92 -5.56
C ALA A 199 7.88 -6.97 -4.95
N LYS A 200 7.08 -7.67 -5.78
CA LYS A 200 6.22 -8.77 -5.33
C LYS A 200 7.01 -9.88 -4.64
N ASP A 201 8.17 -10.26 -5.19
CA ASP A 201 9.00 -11.32 -4.63
C ASP A 201 9.58 -10.91 -3.26
N LEU A 202 9.91 -9.63 -3.08
CA LEU A 202 10.41 -9.09 -1.82
C LEU A 202 9.33 -9.01 -0.72
N LEU A 203 8.06 -8.80 -1.07
CA LEU A 203 6.98 -8.72 -0.09
C LEU A 203 6.83 -10.01 0.72
N SER A 204 6.57 -9.88 2.03
CA SER A 204 6.08 -10.98 2.88
C SER A 204 4.68 -11.43 2.44
N ASP A 205 4.23 -12.60 2.86
CA ASP A 205 2.93 -13.13 2.43
C ASP A 205 1.76 -12.22 2.85
N ASP A 206 1.89 -11.53 3.98
CA ASP A 206 0.95 -10.52 4.46
C ASP A 206 1.34 -9.08 4.04
N GLY A 207 2.29 -8.95 3.11
CA GLY A 207 2.84 -7.68 2.64
C GLY A 207 1.92 -6.96 1.66
N VAL A 208 2.08 -5.63 1.61
CA VAL A 208 1.25 -4.71 0.81
C VAL A 208 2.11 -3.71 0.07
N ILE A 209 1.77 -3.43 -1.18
CA ILE A 209 2.35 -2.33 -1.95
C ILE A 209 1.33 -1.22 -2.15
N PHE A 210 1.78 0.02 -1.99
CA PHE A 210 1.06 1.26 -2.24
C PHE A 210 1.78 2.02 -3.35
N ILE A 211 1.04 2.41 -4.36
CA ILE A 211 1.57 3.10 -5.55
C ILE A 211 0.83 4.41 -5.71
N SER A 212 1.52 5.54 -5.51
CA SER A 212 0.99 6.86 -5.85
C SER A 212 1.06 7.07 -7.35
N ILE A 213 -0.01 7.60 -7.93
CA ILE A 213 -0.08 7.89 -9.38
C ILE A 213 -1.20 8.90 -9.65
N ASP A 214 -1.09 9.65 -10.73
CA ASP A 214 -2.14 10.55 -11.21
C ASP A 214 -3.01 9.93 -12.33
N GLU A 215 -3.81 10.76 -12.98
CA GLU A 215 -4.72 10.36 -14.05
C GLU A 215 -4.03 9.83 -15.31
N ASN A 216 -2.74 10.14 -15.52
CA ASN A 216 -2.05 9.78 -16.77
C ASN A 216 -1.82 8.26 -16.89
N GLU A 217 -1.47 7.59 -15.79
CA GLU A 217 -1.06 6.17 -15.83
C GLU A 217 -1.84 5.27 -14.87
N ILE A 218 -2.88 5.74 -14.17
CA ILE A 218 -3.64 4.91 -13.20
C ILE A 218 -4.19 3.64 -13.83
N GLU A 219 -4.76 3.71 -15.04
CA GLU A 219 -5.32 2.53 -15.70
C GLU A 219 -4.24 1.49 -16.01
N ASN A 220 -3.06 1.95 -16.40
CA ASN A 220 -1.92 1.10 -16.68
C ASN A 220 -1.36 0.48 -15.39
N VAL A 221 -1.25 1.25 -14.30
CA VAL A 221 -0.86 0.71 -12.97
C VAL A 221 -1.79 -0.39 -12.51
N ILE A 222 -3.10 -0.19 -12.62
CA ILE A 222 -4.09 -1.20 -12.22
C ILE A 222 -3.93 -2.48 -13.05
N LYS A 223 -3.81 -2.36 -14.37
CA LYS A 223 -3.63 -3.51 -15.28
C LYS A 223 -2.33 -4.25 -15.01
N LEU A 224 -1.21 -3.52 -14.84
CA LEU A 224 0.09 -4.09 -14.47
C LEU A 224 0.04 -4.80 -13.11
N GLY A 225 -0.55 -4.14 -12.11
CA GLY A 225 -0.71 -4.69 -10.78
C GLY A 225 -1.56 -5.97 -10.78
N CYS A 226 -2.68 -5.97 -11.51
CA CYS A 226 -3.50 -7.17 -11.66
C CYS A 226 -2.73 -8.32 -12.33
N GLU A 227 -1.88 -8.03 -13.31
CA GLU A 227 -1.05 -9.05 -13.94
C GLU A 227 0.06 -9.58 -13.02
N VAL A 228 0.73 -8.69 -12.29
CA VAL A 228 1.85 -9.05 -11.41
C VAL A 228 1.36 -9.71 -10.13
N PHE A 229 0.43 -9.08 -9.42
CA PHE A 229 -0.04 -9.54 -8.10
C PHE A 229 -1.22 -10.50 -8.19
N GLY A 230 -2.01 -10.41 -9.25
CA GLY A 230 -3.29 -11.09 -9.44
C GLY A 230 -4.48 -10.19 -9.08
N GLU A 231 -5.56 -10.26 -9.86
CA GLU A 231 -6.76 -9.45 -9.69
C GLU A 231 -7.39 -9.62 -8.29
N ALA A 232 -7.38 -10.84 -7.75
CA ALA A 232 -7.90 -11.12 -6.40
C ALA A 232 -7.14 -10.38 -5.29
N ASN A 233 -5.90 -9.97 -5.55
CA ASN A 233 -5.02 -9.26 -4.61
C ASN A 233 -5.08 -7.74 -4.76
N HIS A 234 -5.87 -7.22 -5.68
CA HIS A 234 -6.18 -5.80 -5.79
C HIS A 234 -7.10 -5.40 -4.63
N LEU A 235 -6.61 -4.55 -3.74
CA LEU A 235 -7.37 -4.12 -2.56
C LEU A 235 -8.26 -2.90 -2.85
N GLY A 236 -7.94 -2.14 -3.88
CA GLY A 236 -8.67 -0.97 -4.34
C GLY A 236 -7.78 0.27 -4.50
N GLU A 237 -8.43 1.39 -4.76
CA GLU A 237 -7.81 2.71 -4.91
C GLU A 237 -8.32 3.66 -3.83
N ILE A 238 -7.45 4.55 -3.39
CA ILE A 238 -7.80 5.68 -2.54
C ILE A 238 -7.57 6.95 -3.35
N ILE A 239 -8.58 7.79 -3.43
CA ILE A 239 -8.50 9.14 -3.98
C ILE A 239 -7.88 10.03 -2.92
N VAL A 240 -6.73 10.61 -3.21
CA VAL A 240 -5.96 11.48 -2.32
C VAL A 240 -6.11 12.91 -2.79
N LYS A 241 -6.77 13.76 -2.03
CA LYS A 241 -6.96 15.18 -2.37
C LYS A 241 -5.68 15.97 -2.13
N SER A 242 -4.74 15.85 -3.07
CA SER A 242 -3.39 16.40 -2.97
C SER A 242 -3.31 17.90 -3.18
N ASN A 243 -4.20 18.47 -4.02
CA ASN A 243 -4.21 19.88 -4.37
C ASN A 243 -5.63 20.49 -4.28
N PRO A 244 -6.05 21.01 -3.11
CA PRO A 244 -7.40 21.56 -2.93
C PRO A 244 -7.74 22.75 -3.82
N ARG A 245 -6.74 23.45 -4.38
CA ARG A 245 -6.93 24.60 -5.27
C ARG A 245 -7.10 24.22 -6.74
N GLY A 246 -6.80 22.97 -7.09
CA GLY A 246 -6.74 22.48 -8.46
C GLY A 246 -5.45 22.90 -9.18
N SER A 247 -5.10 22.12 -10.22
CA SER A 247 -4.02 22.46 -11.12
C SER A 247 -4.51 23.58 -12.07
N MET A 248 -3.66 24.58 -12.32
CA MET A 248 -3.89 25.57 -13.38
C MET A 248 -3.48 25.00 -14.75
N SER A 249 -3.85 23.76 -15.03
CA SER A 249 -3.59 23.13 -16.33
C SER A 249 -4.52 23.70 -17.39
N THR A 250 -4.17 23.46 -18.66
CA THR A 250 -5.01 23.82 -19.82
C THR A 250 -6.21 22.88 -19.99
N ALA A 251 -6.38 21.90 -19.11
CA ALA A 251 -7.51 20.99 -19.15
C ALA A 251 -8.81 21.68 -18.71
N GLU A 252 -9.93 21.27 -19.30
CA GLU A 252 -11.26 21.79 -19.02
C GLU A 252 -11.72 21.51 -17.59
N ILE A 253 -11.16 20.47 -16.96
CA ILE A 253 -11.46 20.06 -15.59
C ILE A 253 -10.15 20.11 -14.79
N ALA A 254 -10.14 20.93 -13.74
CA ALA A 254 -8.97 21.00 -12.85
C ALA A 254 -8.86 19.74 -12.00
N SER A 255 -7.73 19.05 -12.04
CA SER A 255 -7.43 17.92 -11.19
C SER A 255 -7.09 18.40 -9.77
N LEU A 256 -7.76 17.84 -8.75
CA LEU A 256 -7.56 18.15 -7.34
C LEU A 256 -6.96 16.99 -6.57
N HIS A 257 -6.80 15.85 -7.20
CA HIS A 257 -6.47 14.60 -6.53
C HIS A 257 -5.49 13.77 -7.34
N GLU A 258 -4.93 12.82 -6.65
CA GLU A 258 -4.15 11.71 -7.17
C GLU A 258 -4.74 10.41 -6.64
N TYR A 259 -4.16 9.31 -7.03
CA TYR A 259 -4.60 7.98 -6.62
C TYR A 259 -3.51 7.27 -5.85
N LEU A 260 -3.92 6.48 -4.86
CA LEU A 260 -3.09 5.52 -4.17
C LEU A 260 -3.63 4.14 -4.49
N VAL A 261 -2.97 3.41 -5.38
CA VAL A 261 -3.37 2.06 -5.82
C VAL A 261 -2.74 1.03 -4.90
N ILE A 262 -3.52 0.03 -4.46
CA ILE A 262 -3.12 -0.87 -3.38
C ILE A 262 -3.23 -2.33 -3.81
N PHE A 263 -2.14 -3.07 -3.71
CA PHE A 263 -2.11 -4.51 -3.91
C PHE A 263 -1.51 -5.22 -2.70
N SER A 264 -2.05 -6.38 -2.35
CA SER A 264 -1.40 -7.32 -1.41
C SER A 264 -0.63 -8.39 -2.16
N LYS A 265 0.35 -9.01 -1.52
CA LYS A 265 0.95 -10.23 -2.05
C LYS A 265 -0.03 -11.39 -2.00
N ASN A 266 -0.72 -11.56 -0.85
CA ASN A 266 -1.80 -12.51 -0.67
C ASN A 266 -2.92 -11.87 0.15
N ARG A 267 -4.09 -11.71 -0.46
CA ARG A 267 -5.26 -11.09 0.19
C ARG A 267 -5.75 -11.83 1.42
N LEU A 268 -5.56 -13.13 1.48
CA LEU A 268 -6.02 -13.94 2.62
C LEU A 268 -5.20 -13.71 3.88
N ASP A 269 -3.92 -13.39 3.72
CA ASP A 269 -3.00 -13.12 4.82
C ASP A 269 -2.94 -11.63 5.18
N CYS A 270 -3.27 -10.76 4.23
CA CYS A 270 -3.25 -9.30 4.39
C CYS A 270 -4.33 -8.83 5.36
N LYS A 271 -3.96 -7.92 6.27
CA LYS A 271 -4.89 -7.29 7.22
C LYS A 271 -4.82 -5.78 7.12
N ILE A 272 -5.89 -5.18 6.59
CA ILE A 272 -6.13 -3.75 6.66
C ILE A 272 -6.97 -3.49 7.90
N VAL A 273 -6.36 -2.91 8.93
CA VAL A 273 -7.04 -2.68 10.23
C VAL A 273 -7.82 -1.36 10.27
N GLY A 274 -7.54 -0.46 9.31
CA GLY A 274 -8.16 0.86 9.25
C GLY A 274 -7.50 1.87 10.20
N HIS A 275 -8.20 2.97 10.48
CA HIS A 275 -7.67 4.10 11.23
C HIS A 275 -8.24 4.18 12.65
N LEU A 276 -7.46 4.73 13.56
CA LEU A 276 -7.93 5.09 14.90
C LEU A 276 -9.09 6.10 14.79
N LEU A 277 -9.92 6.15 15.82
CA LEU A 277 -11.01 7.14 15.87
C LEU A 277 -10.41 8.54 16.04
N THR A 278 -10.96 9.51 15.32
CA THR A 278 -10.64 10.92 15.56
C THR A 278 -11.14 11.35 16.94
N GLU A 279 -10.65 12.48 17.47
CA GLU A 279 -11.11 13.03 18.74
C GLU A 279 -12.64 13.27 18.74
N ASP A 280 -13.18 13.78 17.63
CA ASP A 280 -14.62 13.98 17.47
C ASP A 280 -15.39 12.66 17.56
N MET A 281 -14.92 11.60 16.90
CA MET A 281 -15.54 10.27 16.98
C MET A 281 -15.41 9.66 18.37
N SER A 282 -14.26 9.85 19.00
CA SER A 282 -14.01 9.37 20.38
C SER A 282 -14.88 10.09 21.39
N SER A 283 -15.23 11.35 21.17
CA SER A 283 -16.11 12.14 22.03
C SER A 283 -17.55 11.61 22.11
N GLU A 284 -17.98 10.78 21.13
CA GLU A 284 -19.27 10.09 21.18
C GLU A 284 -19.35 9.04 22.30
N TYR A 285 -18.19 8.54 22.77
CA TYR A 285 -18.07 7.50 23.80
C TYR A 285 -18.10 8.08 25.22
N LYS A 286 -19.13 8.86 25.48
CA LYS A 286 -19.30 9.69 26.69
C LYS A 286 -19.89 8.99 27.92
N PHE A 287 -20.30 7.74 27.78
CA PHE A 287 -20.77 6.91 28.89
C PHE A 287 -19.65 6.01 29.36
N SER A 288 -19.64 5.68 30.64
CA SER A 288 -18.63 4.80 31.25
C SER A 288 -19.26 3.82 32.22
N ASP A 289 -18.73 2.61 32.26
CA ASP A 289 -19.00 1.61 33.29
C ASP A 289 -17.73 0.79 33.60
N ALA A 290 -17.87 -0.32 34.31
CA ALA A 290 -16.73 -1.16 34.70
C ALA A 290 -15.93 -1.75 33.51
N GLU A 291 -16.54 -1.86 32.32
CA GLU A 291 -15.89 -2.37 31.11
C GLU A 291 -15.21 -1.27 30.29
N GLY A 292 -15.47 0.02 30.62
CA GLY A 292 -14.84 1.16 29.95
C GLY A 292 -15.83 2.19 29.37
N ASN A 293 -15.30 3.04 28.50
CA ASN A 293 -16.09 4.07 27.83
C ASN A 293 -16.88 3.49 26.67
N TYR A 294 -18.15 3.88 26.56
CA TYR A 294 -19.04 3.41 25.49
C TYR A 294 -19.98 4.50 24.97
N ARG A 295 -20.50 4.30 23.79
CA ARG A 295 -21.63 5.06 23.23
C ARG A 295 -22.84 4.16 23.10
N LEU A 296 -24.01 4.77 22.92
CA LEU A 296 -25.27 4.07 22.76
C LEU A 296 -25.71 4.04 21.30
N LEU A 297 -25.86 2.84 20.76
CA LEU A 297 -26.38 2.61 19.43
C LEU A 297 -27.79 2.03 19.50
N GLY A 298 -28.76 2.68 18.88
CA GLY A 298 -30.13 2.14 18.83
C GLY A 298 -30.18 0.72 18.31
N LEU A 299 -30.91 -0.19 18.99
CA LEU A 299 -30.98 -1.61 18.62
C LEU A 299 -31.87 -1.87 17.40
N ARG A 300 -32.73 -0.93 17.04
CA ARG A 300 -33.61 -1.05 15.87
C ARG A 300 -32.80 -1.11 14.57
N MET A 301 -33.28 -1.94 13.62
CA MET A 301 -32.71 -1.99 12.28
C MET A 301 -32.96 -0.67 11.56
N ARG A 302 -31.92 -0.18 10.87
CA ARG A 302 -31.97 1.01 10.00
C ARG A 302 -31.54 0.60 8.59
N GLY A 303 -32.11 1.21 7.56
CA GLY A 303 -31.79 0.88 6.16
C GLY A 303 -32.67 -0.23 5.59
N GLY A 304 -32.28 -0.85 4.48
CA GLY A 304 -33.09 -1.88 3.80
C GLY A 304 -33.43 -3.10 4.68
N PHE A 305 -34.56 -3.74 4.40
CA PHE A 305 -35.08 -4.92 5.13
C PHE A 305 -35.36 -4.68 6.63
N TRP A 306 -35.81 -3.49 6.98
CA TRP A 306 -36.10 -3.12 8.37
C TRP A 306 -37.52 -3.45 8.84
N ARG A 307 -38.47 -3.70 7.90
CA ARG A 307 -39.84 -3.96 8.22
C ARG A 307 -40.04 -5.33 8.84
N ARG A 308 -41.06 -5.46 9.67
CA ARG A 308 -41.50 -6.74 10.23
C ARG A 308 -41.77 -7.77 9.18
N SER A 309 -42.36 -7.39 8.01
CA SER A 309 -42.62 -8.27 6.87
C SER A 309 -41.35 -8.92 6.32
N ASP A 310 -40.22 -8.20 6.35
CA ASP A 310 -38.95 -8.66 5.80
C ASP A 310 -38.26 -9.69 6.71
N ARG A 311 -38.41 -9.49 8.03
CA ARG A 311 -37.74 -10.30 9.06
C ARG A 311 -38.62 -10.54 10.28
N PRO A 312 -39.74 -11.29 10.15
CA PRO A 312 -40.77 -11.41 11.21
C PRO A 312 -40.22 -11.99 12.53
N LYS A 313 -39.19 -12.85 12.47
CA LYS A 313 -38.55 -13.42 13.67
C LYS A 313 -37.78 -12.41 14.51
N LEU A 314 -37.46 -11.23 13.96
CA LEU A 314 -36.76 -10.16 14.66
C LEU A 314 -37.72 -9.08 15.22
N TYR A 315 -39.01 -9.27 15.10
CA TYR A 315 -40.03 -8.49 15.78
C TYR A 315 -40.49 -9.22 17.03
N TYR A 316 -40.10 -8.74 18.17
CA TYR A 316 -40.46 -9.29 19.48
C TYR A 316 -40.29 -8.24 20.57
N PRO A 317 -41.04 -8.36 21.71
CA PRO A 317 -40.87 -7.45 22.83
C PRO A 317 -39.57 -7.71 23.58
N ILE A 318 -38.99 -6.63 24.07
CA ILE A 318 -37.92 -6.62 25.08
C ILE A 318 -38.47 -5.89 26.28
N TYR A 319 -38.41 -6.51 27.45
CA TYR A 319 -38.90 -5.95 28.69
C TYR A 319 -37.77 -5.26 29.45
N ILE A 320 -38.05 -4.14 30.09
CA ILE A 320 -37.05 -3.26 30.68
C ILE A 320 -37.41 -3.01 32.13
N ASN A 321 -36.42 -3.06 33.01
CA ASN A 321 -36.51 -2.60 34.36
C ASN A 321 -36.42 -1.05 34.36
N PRO A 322 -37.48 -0.32 34.75
CA PRO A 322 -37.50 1.14 34.66
C PRO A 322 -36.52 1.86 35.61
N LYS A 323 -36.06 1.16 36.65
CA LYS A 323 -35.11 1.74 37.63
C LYS A 323 -33.64 1.57 37.17
N THR A 324 -33.32 0.45 36.57
CA THR A 324 -31.92 0.11 36.21
C THR A 324 -31.61 0.19 34.72
N GLY A 325 -32.65 0.14 33.86
CA GLY A 325 -32.49 0.04 32.41
C GLY A 325 -32.06 -1.35 31.95
N LEU A 326 -31.92 -2.32 32.83
CA LEU A 326 -31.61 -3.70 32.44
C LEU A 326 -32.76 -4.30 31.63
N ILE A 327 -32.43 -5.24 30.76
CA ILE A 327 -33.40 -5.85 29.84
C ILE A 327 -33.65 -7.33 30.13
N SER A 328 -34.84 -7.82 29.77
CA SER A 328 -35.24 -9.22 29.79
C SER A 328 -36.05 -9.57 28.55
N LEU A 329 -36.09 -10.85 28.18
CA LEU A 329 -37.01 -11.39 27.17
C LEU A 329 -38.31 -11.90 27.79
N GLU A 330 -38.39 -11.95 29.13
CA GLU A 330 -39.55 -12.39 29.88
C GLU A 330 -40.06 -11.23 30.72
N LYS A 331 -41.39 -11.03 30.70
CA LYS A 331 -42.06 -10.01 31.50
C LYS A 331 -42.13 -10.45 32.95
N SER A 332 -41.85 -9.54 33.87
CA SER A 332 -42.02 -9.75 35.31
C SER A 332 -42.35 -8.42 35.99
N ASP A 333 -42.63 -8.45 37.29
CA ASP A 333 -42.90 -7.22 38.06
C ASP A 333 -41.71 -6.25 38.08
N GLU A 334 -40.52 -6.80 37.95
CA GLU A 334 -39.26 -6.04 37.87
C GLU A 334 -39.00 -5.53 36.44
N TYR A 335 -39.31 -6.32 35.41
CA TYR A 335 -39.14 -5.99 34.00
C TYR A 335 -40.52 -5.72 33.38
N CYS A 336 -41.13 -4.59 33.78
CA CYS A 336 -42.54 -4.31 33.50
C CYS A 336 -42.76 -3.42 32.26
N GLU A 337 -41.72 -2.66 31.83
CA GLU A 337 -41.81 -1.79 30.67
C GLU A 337 -41.50 -2.53 29.38
N GLU A 338 -42.30 -2.30 28.34
CA GLU A 338 -42.17 -2.99 27.06
C GLU A 338 -41.60 -2.08 25.96
N ALA A 339 -40.60 -2.57 25.26
CA ALA A 339 -40.08 -1.92 24.05
C ALA A 339 -40.29 -2.84 22.84
N LEU A 340 -40.87 -2.26 21.79
CA LEU A 340 -41.03 -2.86 20.46
C LEU A 340 -40.21 -2.07 19.42
N PRO A 341 -39.75 -2.72 18.34
CA PRO A 341 -38.94 -2.07 17.31
C PRO A 341 -39.77 -1.21 16.35
N ILE A 342 -40.51 -0.25 16.88
CA ILE A 342 -41.34 0.65 16.08
C ILE A 342 -40.49 1.78 15.51
N GLN A 343 -40.63 2.05 14.20
CA GLN A 343 -39.95 3.16 13.54
C GLN A 343 -40.51 4.51 13.98
N PRO A 344 -39.65 5.44 14.50
CA PRO A 344 -40.16 6.71 15.03
C PRO A 344 -40.79 7.62 13.98
N SER A 345 -40.33 7.56 12.72
CA SER A 345 -40.79 8.45 11.66
C SER A 345 -42.11 8.03 11.01
N THR A 346 -42.39 6.73 10.97
CA THR A 346 -43.58 6.16 10.27
C THR A 346 -44.54 5.48 11.21
N MET A 347 -44.15 5.22 12.46
CA MET A 347 -44.89 4.41 13.44
C MET A 347 -45.19 2.99 12.98
N GLU A 348 -44.48 2.50 11.96
CA GLU A 348 -44.61 1.14 11.45
C GLU A 348 -43.80 0.13 12.26
N ASP A 349 -44.24 -1.12 12.25
CA ASP A 349 -43.55 -2.25 12.83
C ASP A 349 -42.20 -2.47 12.12
N GLY A 350 -41.11 -2.28 12.83
CA GLY A 350 -39.77 -2.56 12.37
C GLY A 350 -39.23 -3.90 12.89
N THR A 351 -37.91 -4.02 12.97
CA THR A 351 -37.22 -5.19 13.50
C THR A 351 -36.02 -4.79 14.36
N TRP A 352 -35.66 -5.67 15.31
CA TRP A 352 -34.39 -5.55 16.01
C TRP A 352 -33.23 -6.00 15.13
N ARG A 353 -32.01 -5.49 15.39
CA ARG A 353 -30.77 -5.99 14.76
C ARG A 353 -30.32 -7.34 15.32
N TRP A 354 -30.75 -7.68 16.53
CA TRP A 354 -30.36 -8.89 17.25
C TRP A 354 -31.48 -9.91 17.28
N SER A 355 -31.14 -11.20 17.20
CA SER A 355 -32.05 -12.30 17.47
C SER A 355 -32.28 -12.47 18.97
N ARG A 356 -33.36 -13.16 19.36
CA ARG A 356 -33.62 -13.52 20.75
C ARG A 356 -32.45 -14.29 21.39
N ASP A 357 -31.82 -15.19 20.63
CA ASP A 357 -30.68 -15.98 21.13
C ASP A 357 -29.48 -15.09 21.41
N LYS A 358 -29.23 -14.10 20.55
CA LYS A 358 -28.17 -13.11 20.79
C LYS A 358 -28.46 -12.23 22.00
N VAL A 359 -29.73 -11.84 22.21
CA VAL A 359 -30.14 -11.08 23.41
C VAL A 359 -29.95 -11.92 24.67
N LYS A 360 -30.23 -13.23 24.62
CA LYS A 360 -29.96 -14.15 25.76
C LYS A 360 -28.47 -14.24 26.09
N ALA A 361 -27.61 -14.33 25.05
CA ALA A 361 -26.16 -14.48 25.23
C ALA A 361 -25.47 -13.17 25.65
N GLU A 362 -25.85 -12.05 25.04
CA GLU A 362 -25.14 -10.77 25.13
C GLU A 362 -26.02 -9.63 25.70
N GLY A 363 -27.11 -9.94 26.40
CA GLY A 363 -28.08 -8.94 26.91
C GLY A 363 -27.47 -7.92 27.87
N HIS A 364 -26.36 -8.25 28.55
CA HIS A 364 -25.61 -7.31 29.41
C HIS A 364 -25.07 -6.09 28.62
N LEU A 365 -24.91 -6.23 27.30
CA LEU A 365 -24.54 -5.13 26.40
C LEU A 365 -25.73 -4.28 25.98
N LEU A 366 -26.93 -4.57 26.44
CA LEU A 366 -28.13 -3.81 26.08
C LEU A 366 -28.62 -2.97 27.26
N LEU A 367 -29.15 -1.79 26.94
CA LEU A 367 -29.70 -0.85 27.91
C LEU A 367 -31.03 -0.28 27.39
N GLY A 368 -32.08 -0.40 28.18
CA GLY A 368 -33.34 0.27 27.96
C GLY A 368 -33.29 1.70 28.41
N LYS A 369 -33.87 2.61 27.63
CA LYS A 369 -34.03 4.03 28.00
C LYS A 369 -35.42 4.52 27.65
N SER A 370 -35.97 5.34 28.52
CA SER A 370 -37.20 6.08 28.22
C SER A 370 -36.89 7.20 27.21
N VAL A 371 -37.73 7.36 26.22
CA VAL A 371 -37.61 8.35 25.15
C VAL A 371 -38.99 8.97 24.91
N THR A 372 -39.01 10.25 24.58
CA THR A 372 -40.28 10.91 24.20
C THR A 372 -40.46 10.84 22.68
N ARG A 373 -41.63 10.35 22.25
CA ARG A 373 -42.03 10.29 20.84
C ARG A 373 -43.44 10.85 20.70
N ASN A 374 -43.60 11.81 19.81
CA ASN A 374 -44.91 12.45 19.57
C ASN A 374 -45.61 12.92 20.85
N GLY A 375 -44.84 13.34 21.86
CA GLY A 375 -45.35 13.79 23.15
C GLY A 375 -45.62 12.70 24.18
N GLU A 376 -45.47 11.41 23.80
CA GLU A 376 -45.65 10.27 24.68
C GLU A 376 -44.31 9.69 25.10
N THR A 377 -44.22 9.24 26.35
CA THR A 377 -43.05 8.54 26.88
C THR A 377 -43.14 7.07 26.53
N CYS A 378 -42.15 6.57 25.81
CA CYS A 378 -42.01 5.14 25.46
C CYS A 378 -40.61 4.67 25.77
N TRP A 379 -40.41 3.36 25.72
CA TRP A 379 -39.11 2.72 25.96
C TRP A 379 -38.45 2.30 24.65
N ASP A 380 -37.14 2.47 24.59
CA ASP A 380 -36.31 2.02 23.48
C ASP A 380 -35.07 1.29 23.99
N VAL A 381 -34.50 0.40 23.14
CA VAL A 381 -33.35 -0.41 23.50
C VAL A 381 -32.12 0.05 22.72
N TYR A 382 -31.02 0.18 23.44
CA TYR A 382 -29.72 0.60 22.91
C TYR A 382 -28.67 -0.45 23.22
N GLN A 383 -27.72 -0.62 22.30
CA GLN A 383 -26.55 -1.41 22.48
C GLN A 383 -25.42 -0.51 23.02
N LYS A 384 -24.74 -0.94 24.06
CA LYS A 384 -23.48 -0.36 24.50
C LYS A 384 -22.40 -0.75 23.48
N ASP A 385 -21.78 0.25 22.90
CA ASP A 385 -20.72 0.11 21.90
C ASP A 385 -19.44 0.68 22.52
N TYR A 386 -18.56 -0.19 23.01
CA TYR A 386 -17.36 0.20 23.75
C TYR A 386 -16.27 0.73 22.83
N LEU A 387 -15.52 1.73 23.30
CA LEU A 387 -14.36 2.31 22.64
C LEU A 387 -13.21 1.29 22.56
N ILE A 388 -13.00 0.58 23.66
CA ILE A 388 -11.99 -0.50 23.75
C ILE A 388 -12.75 -1.81 23.93
N LYS A 389 -12.41 -2.83 23.17
CA LYS A 389 -12.96 -4.17 23.31
C LYS A 389 -11.84 -5.17 23.54
N GLY A 390 -11.72 -5.65 24.80
CA GLY A 390 -10.52 -6.34 25.24
C GLY A 390 -9.33 -5.39 25.19
N ASP A 391 -8.18 -5.86 24.65
CA ASP A 391 -6.97 -5.03 24.53
C ASP A 391 -6.89 -4.24 23.22
N LYS A 392 -7.99 -4.19 22.42
CA LYS A 392 -8.00 -3.55 21.10
C LYS A 392 -8.83 -2.29 21.12
N GLU A 393 -8.15 -1.19 20.78
CA GLU A 393 -8.80 0.07 20.48
C GLU A 393 -9.62 -0.03 19.18
N ARG A 394 -10.77 0.64 19.18
CA ARG A 394 -11.67 0.64 18.04
C ARG A 394 -11.09 1.42 16.89
N ARG A 395 -11.27 0.88 15.68
CA ARG A 395 -10.82 1.50 14.43
C ARG A 395 -11.99 1.68 13.45
N THR A 396 -11.88 2.65 12.58
CA THR A 396 -12.76 2.82 11.42
C THR A 396 -12.15 2.13 10.21
N LYS A 397 -12.99 1.66 9.28
CA LYS A 397 -12.47 1.19 7.99
C LYS A 397 -11.80 2.34 7.26
N ALA A 398 -10.70 2.04 6.56
CA ALA A 398 -10.11 2.98 5.62
C ALA A 398 -11.15 3.40 4.58
N LYS A 399 -11.23 4.71 4.34
CA LYS A 399 -12.13 5.29 3.32
C LYS A 399 -11.41 5.32 1.98
N SER A 400 -12.17 5.27 0.90
CA SER A 400 -11.65 5.40 -0.47
C SER A 400 -11.36 6.86 -0.89
N ILE A 401 -11.66 7.84 -0.06
CA ILE A 401 -11.36 9.26 -0.29
C ILE A 401 -10.68 9.78 0.97
N TRP A 402 -9.50 10.36 0.81
CA TRP A 402 -8.75 11.05 1.83
C TRP A 402 -8.67 12.53 1.46
N ASP A 403 -9.29 13.36 2.27
CA ASP A 403 -9.45 14.81 2.05
C ASP A 403 -9.02 15.65 3.25
N GLU A 404 -8.29 15.04 4.19
CA GLU A 404 -7.73 15.72 5.34
C GLU A 404 -6.79 16.85 4.88
N PRO A 405 -6.84 18.04 5.51
CA PRO A 405 -6.01 19.19 5.11
C PRO A 405 -4.50 18.89 5.14
N GLU A 406 -4.08 18.01 6.03
CA GLU A 406 -2.68 17.60 6.21
C GLU A 406 -2.12 16.83 5.02
N ILE A 407 -2.99 16.25 4.18
CA ILE A 407 -2.61 15.50 2.96
C ILE A 407 -2.20 16.45 1.82
N ASN A 408 -2.53 17.74 1.90
CA ASN A 408 -2.14 18.70 0.87
C ASN A 408 -0.61 18.68 0.65
N TYR A 409 -0.17 18.50 -0.60
CA TYR A 409 1.24 18.37 -0.95
C TYR A 409 2.08 19.62 -0.69
N GLN A 410 1.44 20.79 -0.52
CA GLN A 410 2.15 21.97 -0.02
C GLN A 410 2.76 21.72 1.37
N ASN A 411 2.18 20.83 2.17
CA ASN A 411 2.73 20.48 3.48
C ASN A 411 4.09 19.77 3.35
N GLY A 412 4.27 18.89 2.37
CA GLY A 412 5.58 18.27 2.11
C GLY A 412 6.68 19.30 1.82
N THR A 413 6.37 20.30 1.01
CA THR A 413 7.32 21.41 0.75
C THR A 413 7.61 22.22 2.03
N VAL A 414 6.61 22.44 2.89
CA VAL A 414 6.79 23.13 4.18
C VAL A 414 7.64 22.29 5.13
N GLU A 415 7.45 20.98 5.17
CA GLU A 415 8.23 20.04 5.98
C GLU A 415 9.71 20.06 5.57
N ILE A 416 10.03 19.95 4.28
CA ILE A 416 11.41 20.06 3.76
C ILE A 416 12.02 21.41 4.15
N LYS A 417 11.29 22.50 3.95
CA LYS A 417 11.77 23.84 4.35
C LYS A 417 12.06 23.94 5.84
N SER A 418 11.24 23.29 6.67
CA SER A 418 11.44 23.27 8.12
C SER A 418 12.70 22.50 8.52
N LEU A 419 12.96 21.35 7.89
CA LEU A 419 14.13 20.52 8.17
C LEU A 419 15.45 21.18 7.76
N PHE A 420 15.49 21.78 6.59
CA PHE A 420 16.74 22.32 6.02
C PHE A 420 16.87 23.85 6.18
N SER A 421 15.87 24.51 6.77
CA SER A 421 15.80 25.97 6.88
C SER A 421 15.90 26.71 5.54
N LYS A 422 15.71 26.01 4.42
CA LYS A 422 15.74 26.49 3.03
C LYS A 422 14.57 25.90 2.25
N GLY A 423 14.03 26.67 1.30
CA GLY A 423 13.04 26.18 0.34
C GLY A 423 13.69 25.91 -1.02
N GLY A 424 13.02 25.13 -1.89
CA GLY A 424 13.49 24.82 -3.25
C GLY A 424 14.63 23.80 -3.30
N ILE A 425 14.83 23.02 -2.25
CA ILE A 425 15.80 21.91 -2.23
C ILE A 425 15.26 20.71 -2.97
N PHE A 426 13.96 20.43 -2.82
CA PHE A 426 13.27 19.34 -3.50
C PHE A 426 11.87 19.81 -3.90
N ASP A 427 11.51 19.54 -5.15
CA ASP A 427 10.19 19.85 -5.68
C ASP A 427 9.25 18.65 -5.49
N TYR A 428 7.97 18.92 -5.22
CA TYR A 428 6.91 17.91 -5.15
C TYR A 428 7.07 16.81 -4.07
N SER A 429 7.65 17.15 -2.92
CA SER A 429 7.72 16.21 -1.79
C SER A 429 6.32 15.83 -1.29
N LYS A 430 6.09 14.53 -1.08
CA LYS A 430 4.87 14.04 -0.43
C LYS A 430 4.84 14.46 1.06
N PRO A 431 3.68 14.75 1.64
CA PRO A 431 3.58 15.04 3.07
C PRO A 431 3.78 13.77 3.90
N VAL A 432 4.51 13.88 5.00
CA VAL A 432 4.74 12.79 5.96
C VAL A 432 3.41 12.21 6.47
N PHE A 433 2.40 13.06 6.62
CA PHE A 433 1.08 12.65 7.07
C PHE A 433 0.44 11.56 6.19
N LEU A 434 0.63 11.60 4.87
CA LEU A 434 0.13 10.56 3.95
C LEU A 434 0.70 9.17 4.32
N LEU A 435 2.00 9.09 4.56
CA LEU A 435 2.67 7.83 4.92
C LEU A 435 2.25 7.36 6.32
N MET A 436 2.11 8.29 7.27
CA MET A 436 1.61 7.98 8.62
C MET A 436 0.21 7.36 8.57
N ARG A 437 -0.68 7.86 7.70
CA ARG A 437 -2.02 7.29 7.50
C ARG A 437 -1.96 5.86 6.92
N ILE A 438 -1.02 5.60 6.01
CA ILE A 438 -0.80 4.25 5.47
C ILE A 438 -0.28 3.31 6.57
N PHE A 439 0.69 3.76 7.39
CA PHE A 439 1.25 2.96 8.49
C PHE A 439 0.19 2.60 9.53
N GLU A 440 -0.64 3.56 9.90
CA GLU A 440 -1.76 3.35 10.82
C GLU A 440 -2.73 2.29 10.27
N MET A 441 -3.03 2.34 8.97
CA MET A 441 -3.94 1.40 8.32
C MET A 441 -3.44 -0.04 8.32
N LEU A 442 -2.11 -0.25 8.32
CA LEU A 442 -1.48 -1.58 8.35
C LEU A 442 -1.23 -2.10 9.76
N ASP A 443 -1.22 -1.24 10.78
CA ASP A 443 -0.82 -1.59 12.15
C ASP A 443 0.55 -2.28 12.18
N LEU A 444 1.56 -1.58 11.66
CA LEU A 444 2.94 -2.06 11.58
C LEU A 444 3.45 -2.53 12.95
N LYS A 445 4.27 -3.56 12.95
CA LYS A 445 4.85 -4.19 14.15
C LYS A 445 6.33 -3.85 14.28
N ASP A 446 6.91 -4.19 15.42
CA ASP A 446 8.36 -4.17 15.60
C ASP A 446 9.04 -5.00 14.53
N GLU A 447 10.17 -4.50 14.03
CA GLU A 447 11.01 -5.12 13.02
C GLU A 447 10.39 -5.20 11.60
N ASP A 448 9.16 -4.70 11.39
CA ASP A 448 8.58 -4.60 10.05
C ASP A 448 9.48 -3.72 9.16
N VAL A 449 9.76 -4.19 7.96
CA VAL A 449 10.61 -3.49 6.98
C VAL A 449 9.74 -2.81 5.93
N ILE A 450 9.99 -1.51 5.74
CA ILE A 450 9.36 -0.67 4.74
C ILE A 450 10.35 -0.38 3.62
N LEU A 451 10.00 -0.64 2.38
CA LEU A 451 10.83 -0.38 1.20
C LEU A 451 10.20 0.74 0.35
N ASP A 452 11.04 1.68 -0.06
CA ASP A 452 10.70 2.69 -1.06
C ASP A 452 11.84 2.77 -2.09
N PHE A 453 11.57 2.32 -3.31
CA PHE A 453 12.59 2.29 -4.37
C PHE A 453 12.40 3.40 -5.43
N PHE A 454 11.58 4.40 -5.12
CA PHE A 454 11.51 5.71 -5.74
C PHE A 454 11.55 6.78 -4.65
N SER A 455 12.61 6.74 -3.84
CA SER A 455 12.69 7.43 -2.55
C SER A 455 12.52 8.96 -2.63
N GLY A 456 12.93 9.59 -3.73
CA GLY A 456 12.81 11.03 -3.90
C GLY A 456 13.40 11.82 -2.72
N SER A 457 12.57 12.58 -2.03
CA SER A 457 12.94 13.35 -0.84
C SER A 457 13.08 12.53 0.46
N ALA A 458 13.02 11.21 0.37
CA ALA A 458 13.05 10.27 1.51
C ALA A 458 11.90 10.50 2.53
N THR A 459 10.74 10.95 2.09
CA THR A 459 9.57 11.15 2.95
C THR A 459 9.17 9.88 3.69
N THR A 460 9.32 8.71 3.05
CA THR A 460 9.03 7.41 3.66
C THR A 460 9.95 7.14 4.87
N ALA A 461 11.25 7.43 4.76
CA ALA A 461 12.18 7.30 5.89
C ALA A 461 11.80 8.25 7.04
N HIS A 462 11.49 9.52 6.73
CA HIS A 462 11.02 10.49 7.72
C HIS A 462 9.76 9.99 8.44
N ALA A 463 8.80 9.46 7.69
CA ALA A 463 7.57 8.91 8.26
C ALA A 463 7.85 7.71 9.19
N VAL A 464 8.76 6.79 8.81
CA VAL A 464 9.13 5.63 9.66
C VAL A 464 9.77 6.09 10.96
N ILE A 465 10.71 7.04 10.90
CA ILE A 465 11.35 7.60 12.10
C ILE A 465 10.29 8.22 13.01
N LYS A 466 9.41 9.05 12.46
CA LYS A 466 8.33 9.69 13.21
C LYS A 466 7.37 8.64 13.82
N TYR A 467 6.96 7.65 13.06
CA TYR A 467 6.09 6.58 13.53
C TYR A 467 6.72 5.80 14.69
N ASN A 468 8.01 5.47 14.59
CA ASN A 468 8.75 4.80 15.67
C ASN A 468 8.78 5.65 16.94
N CYS A 469 8.99 6.97 16.82
CA CYS A 469 8.98 7.89 17.96
C CYS A 469 7.60 7.97 18.62
N GLU A 470 6.52 8.05 17.84
CA GLU A 470 5.16 8.21 18.36
C GLU A 470 4.58 6.92 18.94
N THR A 471 4.97 5.76 18.40
CA THR A 471 4.40 4.46 18.80
C THR A 471 5.34 3.61 19.65
N SER A 472 6.57 4.06 19.89
CA SER A 472 7.66 3.30 20.54
C SER A 472 7.96 1.97 19.85
N LYS A 473 7.70 1.87 18.54
CA LYS A 473 8.03 0.72 17.68
C LYS A 473 9.42 0.89 17.06
N ARG A 474 9.92 -0.16 16.44
CA ARG A 474 11.23 -0.23 15.78
C ARG A 474 11.09 -0.76 14.36
N CYS A 475 10.25 -0.12 13.55
CA CYS A 475 10.18 -0.40 12.13
C CYS A 475 11.47 0.05 11.44
N LYS A 476 11.85 -0.66 10.38
CA LYS A 476 13.05 -0.42 9.59
C LYS A 476 12.67 0.09 8.21
N PHE A 477 13.57 0.82 7.57
CA PHE A 477 13.35 1.26 6.19
C PHE A 477 14.53 0.91 5.28
N ILE A 478 14.20 0.72 4.01
CA ILE A 478 15.14 0.62 2.89
C ILE A 478 14.71 1.64 1.85
N MET A 479 15.57 2.63 1.61
CA MET A 479 15.35 3.67 0.59
C MET A 479 16.28 3.44 -0.57
N VAL A 480 15.79 3.55 -1.80
CA VAL A 480 16.62 3.46 -3.00
C VAL A 480 16.41 4.71 -3.85
N GLN A 481 17.49 5.35 -4.21
CA GLN A 481 17.51 6.55 -5.03
C GLN A 481 18.62 6.51 -6.07
N LEU A 482 18.30 6.85 -7.30
CA LEU A 482 19.31 7.10 -8.33
C LEU A 482 20.00 8.43 -8.00
N PRO A 483 21.33 8.48 -7.89
CA PRO A 483 22.04 9.73 -7.67
C PRO A 483 21.93 10.64 -8.91
N GLU A 484 21.37 11.82 -8.74
CA GLU A 484 21.23 12.83 -9.78
C GLU A 484 22.09 14.05 -9.47
N LYS A 485 22.70 14.62 -10.50
CA LYS A 485 23.46 15.87 -10.34
C LYS A 485 22.53 17.04 -10.10
N CYS A 486 22.73 17.72 -8.97
CA CYS A 486 22.05 18.98 -8.74
C CYS A 486 22.56 20.05 -9.72
N ALA A 487 21.66 20.84 -10.29
CA ALA A 487 22.06 21.98 -11.11
C ALA A 487 22.84 22.98 -10.25
N GLU A 488 24.00 23.48 -10.72
CA GLU A 488 24.89 24.38 -9.98
C GLU A 488 24.21 25.64 -9.39
N LYS A 489 23.09 26.07 -10.00
CA LYS A 489 22.29 27.21 -9.54
C LYS A 489 21.13 26.83 -8.63
N SER A 490 20.90 25.53 -8.38
CA SER A 490 19.82 25.08 -7.51
C SER A 490 20.15 25.34 -6.03
N GLU A 491 19.12 25.47 -5.21
CA GLU A 491 19.32 25.56 -3.75
C GLU A 491 19.82 24.23 -3.15
N ALA A 492 19.55 23.10 -3.81
CA ALA A 492 20.06 21.81 -3.41
C ALA A 492 21.58 21.65 -3.61
N TYR A 493 22.18 22.38 -4.58
CA TYR A 493 23.62 22.38 -4.82
C TYR A 493 24.39 23.24 -3.81
N LYS A 494 23.78 24.37 -3.33
CA LYS A 494 24.37 25.30 -2.36
C LYS A 494 24.31 24.79 -0.93
#